data_6c7deaa09dc5226a9355fff725177e38
#
_entry.id   6c7deaa09dc5226a9355fff725177e38
#
_cell.length_a   1.000
_cell.length_b   1.000
_cell.length_c   1.000
_cell.angle_alpha   90.00
_cell.angle_beta   90.00
_cell.angle_gamma   90.00
#
_symmetry.space_group_name_H-M   'P 1'
#
loop_
_entity.id
_entity.type
_entity.pdbx_description
1 polymer ?
#
loop_
_entity_poly.entity_id
_entity_poly.type
_entity_poly.pdbx_seq_one_letter_code
_entity_poly.pdbx_strand_id
1 'polypeptide(L)'
;MVRVEGRGWLRVLLQTGDGAMIPVVIRQEGRGPLALLVSDGGKEAALARAESAWPRVAAFDWRGQGETTPADKGWHWRAAHYLAIGGEPLPGGRATDLIAVARWLRREGLEVGRIVALGPEASIIACLAASVEAKLPPVELHEMIRTLRDAPGLVGEVPLTAWVPGLALAADIPQLLRSLGRRAVVKSWLNPGEEPGRES
;
A
#
# COMPACT_ATOMS: atom_id res chain seq x y z
N MET A 1 2.33 -15.32 14.97
CA MET A 1 3.36 -14.95 13.97
C MET A 1 4.13 -16.22 13.60
N VAL A 2 4.27 -16.51 12.31
CA VAL A 2 5.11 -17.61 11.79
C VAL A 2 6.29 -16.97 11.05
N ARG A 3 7.49 -17.47 11.24
CA ARG A 3 8.73 -16.94 10.66
C ARG A 3 9.49 -18.06 9.95
N VAL A 4 9.91 -17.83 8.71
CA VAL A 4 10.73 -18.75 7.91
C VAL A 4 11.91 -17.98 7.33
N GLU A 5 13.12 -18.43 7.61
CA GLU A 5 14.36 -17.83 7.11
C GLU A 5 14.92 -18.64 5.94
N GLY A 6 15.44 -17.98 4.91
CA GLY A 6 16.11 -18.61 3.78
C GLY A 6 17.01 -17.60 3.07
N ARG A 7 18.13 -18.02 2.53
CA ARG A 7 19.17 -17.29 1.75
C ARG A 7 18.94 -15.77 1.60
N GLY A 8 19.17 -14.99 2.67
CA GLY A 8 19.03 -13.52 2.66
C GLY A 8 17.60 -12.99 2.72
N TRP A 9 16.60 -13.88 2.77
CA TRP A 9 15.19 -13.54 2.87
C TRP A 9 14.58 -14.03 4.18
N LEU A 10 13.77 -13.15 4.78
CA LEU A 10 12.91 -13.49 5.91
C LEU A 10 11.46 -13.40 5.45
N ARG A 11 10.69 -14.47 5.64
CA ARG A 11 9.25 -14.54 5.41
C ARG A 11 8.52 -14.58 6.74
N VAL A 12 7.54 -13.74 6.90
CA VAL A 12 6.75 -13.63 8.13
C VAL A 12 5.28 -13.58 7.80
N LEU A 13 4.48 -14.31 8.55
CA LEU A 13 3.04 -14.14 8.57
C LEU A 13 2.67 -13.36 9.84
N LEU A 14 2.33 -12.10 9.69
CA LEU A 14 1.96 -11.19 10.76
C LEU A 14 0.44 -11.24 10.97
N GLN A 15 0.00 -11.47 12.20
CA GLN A 15 -1.40 -11.33 12.56
C GLN A 15 -1.63 -9.93 13.16
N THR A 16 -2.58 -9.20 12.62
CA THR A 16 -3.01 -7.89 13.11
C THR A 16 -3.96 -8.02 14.30
N GLY A 17 -4.24 -6.92 15.01
CA GLY A 17 -5.09 -6.94 16.19
C GLY A 17 -6.57 -7.29 15.90
N ASP A 18 -7.01 -7.06 14.67
CA ASP A 18 -8.34 -7.43 14.15
C ASP A 18 -8.37 -8.84 13.51
N GLY A 19 -7.27 -9.58 13.61
CA GLY A 19 -7.15 -10.97 13.16
C GLY A 19 -6.73 -11.14 11.70
N ALA A 20 -6.51 -10.08 10.92
CA ALA A 20 -6.03 -10.21 9.55
C ALA A 20 -4.62 -10.82 9.53
N MET A 21 -4.36 -11.68 8.53
CA MET A 21 -3.08 -12.34 8.32
C MET A 21 -2.36 -11.66 7.16
N ILE A 22 -1.19 -11.08 7.43
CA ILE A 22 -0.42 -10.27 6.50
C ILE A 22 0.90 -10.97 6.17
N PRO A 23 1.07 -11.52 4.95
CA PRO A 23 2.33 -12.09 4.50
C PRO A 23 3.35 -10.98 4.22
N VAL A 24 4.49 -11.02 4.89
CA VAL A 24 5.59 -10.06 4.75
C VAL A 24 6.84 -10.79 4.31
N VAL A 25 7.56 -10.21 3.35
CA VAL A 25 8.87 -10.69 2.90
C VAL A 25 9.89 -9.57 3.07
N ILE A 26 11.06 -9.90 3.64
CA ILE A 26 12.12 -8.94 3.92
C ILE A 26 13.43 -9.46 3.34
N ARG A 27 14.09 -8.62 2.52
CA ARG A 27 15.48 -8.80 2.11
C ARG A 27 16.35 -7.91 2.99
N GLN A 28 17.22 -8.51 3.78
CA GLN A 28 18.04 -7.81 4.77
C GLN A 28 19.47 -7.53 4.28
N GLU A 29 19.80 -7.93 3.08
CA GLU A 29 21.13 -7.72 2.50
C GLU A 29 21.40 -6.23 2.30
N GLY A 30 22.63 -5.79 2.63
CA GLY A 30 23.04 -4.40 2.49
C GLY A 30 22.97 -3.60 3.80
N ARG A 31 23.30 -2.31 3.72
CA ARG A 31 23.34 -1.35 4.84
C ARG A 31 22.28 -0.27 4.69
N GLY A 32 21.95 0.38 5.80
CA GLY A 32 21.00 1.50 5.84
C GLY A 32 19.55 1.08 6.12
N PRO A 33 18.61 2.04 6.12
CA PRO A 33 17.21 1.78 6.39
C PRO A 33 16.52 0.98 5.27
N LEU A 34 15.45 0.27 5.61
CA LEU A 34 14.61 -0.46 4.67
C LEU A 34 13.72 0.49 3.85
N ALA A 35 13.47 0.13 2.60
CA ALA A 35 12.28 0.59 1.89
C ALA A 35 11.13 -0.38 2.13
N LEU A 36 9.99 0.10 2.63
CA LEU A 36 8.76 -0.68 2.76
C LEU A 36 7.93 -0.48 1.50
N LEU A 37 7.73 -1.55 0.75
CA LEU A 37 7.05 -1.52 -0.54
C LEU A 37 5.62 -2.02 -0.42
N VAL A 38 4.71 -1.31 -1.07
CA VAL A 38 3.32 -1.72 -1.31
C VAL A 38 2.99 -1.52 -2.78
N SER A 39 2.21 -2.42 -3.37
CA SER A 39 1.91 -2.37 -4.80
C SER A 39 0.51 -2.89 -5.08
N ASP A 40 -0.14 -2.35 -6.10
CA ASP A 40 -1.43 -2.85 -6.60
C ASP A 40 -1.33 -4.30 -7.09
N GLY A 41 -0.15 -4.69 -7.60
CA GLY A 41 0.15 -6.07 -8.00
C GLY A 41 0.61 -7.00 -6.86
N GLY A 42 0.59 -6.55 -5.61
CA GLY A 42 1.05 -7.31 -4.45
C GLY A 42 2.57 -7.29 -4.26
N LYS A 43 3.03 -8.03 -3.23
CA LYS A 43 4.44 -8.03 -2.82
C LYS A 43 5.40 -8.56 -3.89
N GLU A 44 4.96 -9.53 -4.72
CA GLU A 44 5.82 -10.06 -5.78
C GLU A 44 6.11 -9.01 -6.86
N ALA A 45 5.09 -8.26 -7.29
CA ALA A 45 5.25 -7.16 -8.23
C ALA A 45 6.09 -6.01 -7.62
N ALA A 46 5.90 -5.72 -6.35
CA ALA A 46 6.71 -4.73 -5.63
C ALA A 46 8.18 -5.14 -5.58
N LEU A 47 8.48 -6.41 -5.27
CA LEU A 47 9.84 -6.93 -5.20
C LEU A 47 10.51 -6.97 -6.58
N ALA A 48 9.80 -7.32 -7.65
CA ALA A 48 10.32 -7.29 -9.01
C ALA A 48 10.78 -5.87 -9.42
N ARG A 49 10.02 -4.83 -9.05
CA ARG A 49 10.42 -3.43 -9.28
C ARG A 49 11.55 -2.95 -8.38
N ALA A 50 11.81 -3.63 -7.27
CA ALA A 50 12.81 -3.25 -6.27
C ALA A 50 14.22 -3.74 -6.56
N GLU A 51 14.40 -4.74 -7.45
CA GLU A 51 15.65 -5.50 -7.57
C GLU A 51 16.91 -4.66 -7.74
N SER A 52 16.83 -3.51 -8.42
CA SER A 52 17.98 -2.62 -8.63
C SER A 52 17.96 -1.35 -7.80
N ALA A 53 16.79 -0.92 -7.31
CA ALA A 53 16.63 0.40 -6.69
C ALA A 53 16.88 0.40 -5.17
N TRP A 54 16.58 -0.71 -4.47
CA TRP A 54 16.64 -0.77 -3.01
C TRP A 54 17.28 -2.08 -2.53
N PRO A 55 18.52 -2.06 -2.01
CA PRO A 55 19.21 -3.27 -1.53
C PRO A 55 18.53 -3.89 -0.29
N ARG A 56 17.90 -3.07 0.56
CA ARG A 56 17.15 -3.52 1.73
C ARG A 56 15.68 -3.17 1.57
N VAL A 57 14.84 -4.18 1.46
CA VAL A 57 13.41 -4.01 1.22
C VAL A 57 12.58 -4.92 2.12
N ALA A 58 11.41 -4.43 2.49
CA ALA A 58 10.30 -5.24 2.96
C ALA A 58 9.12 -5.02 2.02
N ALA A 59 8.41 -6.07 1.66
CA ALA A 59 7.18 -5.99 0.90
C ALA A 59 6.12 -6.89 1.55
N PHE A 60 4.86 -6.55 1.40
CA PHE A 60 3.79 -7.35 1.97
C PHE A 60 2.53 -7.29 1.10
N ASP A 61 1.66 -8.30 1.25
CA ASP A 61 0.31 -8.28 0.73
C ASP A 61 -0.63 -7.83 1.85
N TRP A 62 -1.37 -6.76 1.63
CA TRP A 62 -2.44 -6.39 2.55
C TRP A 62 -3.64 -7.34 2.42
N ARG A 63 -4.62 -7.20 3.30
CA ARG A 63 -5.84 -8.03 3.28
C ARG A 63 -6.49 -8.06 1.90
N GLY A 64 -6.80 -9.27 1.44
CA GLY A 64 -7.45 -9.51 0.16
C GLY A 64 -6.56 -9.28 -1.06
N GLN A 65 -5.24 -9.42 -0.93
CA GLN A 65 -4.30 -9.32 -2.04
C GLN A 65 -3.28 -10.47 -1.98
N GLY A 66 -2.71 -10.82 -3.12
CA GLY A 66 -1.67 -11.85 -3.21
C GLY A 66 -2.11 -13.15 -2.56
N GLU A 67 -1.33 -13.64 -1.59
CA GLU A 67 -1.62 -14.89 -0.87
C GLU A 67 -2.89 -14.85 -0.02
N THR A 68 -3.41 -13.66 0.29
CA THR A 68 -4.64 -13.48 1.07
C THR A 68 -5.86 -13.22 0.21
N THR A 69 -5.73 -13.29 -1.11
CA THR A 69 -6.84 -13.12 -2.04
C THR A 69 -7.83 -14.29 -1.91
N PRO A 70 -9.10 -14.04 -1.60
CA PRO A 70 -10.11 -15.08 -1.61
C PRO A 70 -10.24 -15.75 -2.98
N ALA A 71 -10.48 -17.07 -3.00
CA ALA A 71 -10.62 -17.85 -4.24
C ALA A 71 -11.81 -17.44 -5.12
N ASP A 72 -12.75 -16.69 -4.56
CA ASP A 72 -13.93 -16.22 -5.25
C ASP A 72 -13.63 -15.04 -6.18
N LYS A 73 -13.81 -15.23 -7.48
CA LYS A 73 -13.52 -14.23 -8.53
C LYS A 73 -14.26 -12.89 -8.36
N GLY A 74 -15.40 -12.85 -7.67
CA GLY A 74 -16.19 -11.64 -7.45
C GLY A 74 -15.93 -10.94 -6.11
N TRP A 75 -14.99 -11.41 -5.33
CA TRP A 75 -14.81 -10.94 -3.95
C TRP A 75 -14.46 -9.44 -3.88
N HIS A 76 -13.64 -8.91 -4.78
CA HIS A 76 -13.24 -7.49 -4.79
C HIS A 76 -14.47 -6.57 -4.82
N TRP A 77 -15.41 -6.86 -5.72
CA TRP A 77 -16.63 -6.07 -5.86
C TRP A 77 -17.50 -6.17 -4.62
N ARG A 78 -17.68 -7.40 -4.09
CA ARG A 78 -18.46 -7.62 -2.88
C ARG A 78 -17.82 -6.98 -1.66
N ALA A 79 -16.50 -7.15 -1.47
CA ALA A 79 -15.78 -6.53 -0.37
C ALA A 79 -15.88 -5.00 -0.43
N ALA A 80 -15.66 -4.38 -1.59
CA ALA A 80 -15.78 -2.95 -1.75
C ALA A 80 -17.19 -2.45 -1.36
N HIS A 81 -18.24 -3.18 -1.77
CA HIS A 81 -19.63 -2.81 -1.48
C HIS A 81 -20.03 -3.07 -0.03
N TYR A 82 -19.88 -4.31 0.44
CA TYR A 82 -20.38 -4.71 1.75
C TYR A 82 -19.60 -4.09 2.90
N LEU A 83 -18.28 -4.00 2.78
CA LEU A 83 -17.45 -3.35 3.79
C LEU A 83 -17.71 -1.84 3.84
N ALA A 84 -17.92 -1.22 2.67
CA ALA A 84 -18.28 0.21 2.63
C ALA A 84 -19.63 0.49 3.29
N ILE A 85 -20.66 -0.36 3.07
CA ILE A 85 -21.97 -0.26 3.73
C ILE A 85 -21.85 -0.51 5.22
N GLY A 86 -20.97 -1.45 5.64
CA GLY A 86 -20.71 -1.76 7.04
C GLY A 86 -19.91 -0.69 7.79
N GLY A 87 -19.47 0.38 7.11
CA GLY A 87 -18.68 1.45 7.72
C GLY A 87 -17.17 1.12 7.87
N GLU A 88 -16.74 -0.03 7.34
CA GLU A 88 -15.33 -0.47 7.36
C GLU A 88 -14.78 -0.63 5.94
N PRO A 89 -14.62 0.47 5.18
CA PRO A 89 -14.18 0.40 3.79
C PRO A 89 -12.80 -0.26 3.69
N LEU A 90 -12.63 -1.11 2.69
CA LEU A 90 -11.41 -1.91 2.48
C LEU A 90 -10.11 -1.07 2.49
N PRO A 91 -10.07 0.16 1.90
CA PRO A 91 -8.88 1.00 1.98
C PRO A 91 -8.49 1.37 3.41
N GLY A 92 -9.46 1.55 4.32
CA GLY A 92 -9.21 1.79 5.75
C GLY A 92 -8.51 0.60 6.40
N GLY A 93 -9.01 -0.62 6.15
CA GLY A 93 -8.38 -1.86 6.61
C GLY A 93 -6.96 -2.03 6.07
N ARG A 94 -6.74 -1.76 4.79
CA ARG A 94 -5.40 -1.83 4.15
C ARG A 94 -4.44 -0.76 4.68
N ALA A 95 -4.93 0.45 4.95
CA ALA A 95 -4.13 1.48 5.62
C ALA A 95 -3.70 1.03 7.03
N THR A 96 -4.59 0.35 7.75
CA THR A 96 -4.29 -0.26 9.06
C THR A 96 -3.24 -1.37 8.92
N ASP A 97 -3.30 -2.20 7.88
CA ASP A 97 -2.29 -3.24 7.59
C ASP A 97 -0.91 -2.62 7.36
N LEU A 98 -0.81 -1.57 6.55
CA LEU A 98 0.44 -0.84 6.31
C LEU A 98 1.01 -0.26 7.61
N ILE A 99 0.17 0.36 8.43
CA ILE A 99 0.57 0.89 9.75
C ILE A 99 1.06 -0.23 10.66
N ALA A 100 0.36 -1.37 10.68
CA ALA A 100 0.72 -2.52 11.51
C ALA A 100 2.08 -3.11 11.11
N VAL A 101 2.32 -3.30 9.81
CA VAL A 101 3.61 -3.79 9.29
C VAL A 101 4.74 -2.82 9.61
N ALA A 102 4.57 -1.52 9.37
CA ALA A 102 5.59 -0.51 9.68
C ALA A 102 5.92 -0.46 11.18
N ARG A 103 4.91 -0.55 12.04
CA ARG A 103 5.07 -0.61 13.50
C ARG A 103 5.78 -1.88 13.94
N TRP A 104 5.44 -3.03 13.33
CA TRP A 104 6.07 -4.30 13.63
C TRP A 104 7.55 -4.28 13.22
N LEU A 105 7.89 -3.85 12.00
CA LEU A 105 9.28 -3.72 11.54
C LEU A 105 10.12 -2.90 12.53
N ARG A 106 9.59 -1.77 13.00
CA ARG A 106 10.27 -0.93 13.98
C ARG A 106 10.47 -1.65 15.32
N ARG A 107 9.51 -2.47 15.78
CA ARG A 107 9.66 -3.27 17.03
C ARG A 107 10.72 -4.34 16.90
N GLU A 108 10.90 -4.90 15.70
CA GLU A 108 11.97 -5.85 15.38
C GLU A 108 13.35 -5.18 15.20
N GLY A 109 13.46 -3.87 15.44
CA GLY A 109 14.71 -3.12 15.26
C GLY A 109 15.07 -2.84 13.81
N LEU A 110 14.13 -3.03 12.87
CA LEU A 110 14.31 -2.77 11.46
C LEU A 110 13.84 -1.34 11.15
N GLU A 111 14.81 -0.46 10.93
CA GLU A 111 14.52 0.93 10.58
C GLU A 111 13.94 1.01 9.17
N VAL A 112 12.75 1.58 9.04
CA VAL A 112 12.10 1.87 7.75
C VAL A 112 12.36 3.34 7.41
N GLY A 113 13.13 3.60 6.36
CA GLY A 113 13.48 4.95 5.94
C GLY A 113 12.42 5.61 5.07
N ARG A 114 11.66 4.80 4.33
CA ARG A 114 10.57 5.26 3.45
C ARG A 114 9.56 4.17 3.18
N ILE A 115 8.36 4.58 2.79
CA ILE A 115 7.34 3.72 2.20
C ILE A 115 7.29 4.06 0.71
N VAL A 116 7.27 3.06 -0.16
CA VAL A 116 7.14 3.23 -1.61
C VAL A 116 5.85 2.55 -2.06
N ALA A 117 4.94 3.35 -2.57
CA ALA A 117 3.63 2.90 -3.05
C ALA A 117 3.63 2.87 -4.59
N LEU A 118 3.39 1.70 -5.17
CA LEU A 118 3.48 1.41 -6.60
C LEU A 118 2.10 1.08 -7.15
N GLY A 119 1.52 2.02 -7.84
CA GLY A 119 0.17 1.97 -8.40
C GLY A 119 -0.82 2.92 -7.72
N PRO A 120 -1.95 3.21 -8.37
CA PRO A 120 -2.93 4.19 -7.88
C PRO A 120 -3.58 3.78 -6.56
N GLU A 121 -3.97 2.52 -6.37
CA GLU A 121 -4.55 2.05 -5.13
C GLU A 121 -3.54 2.12 -3.99
N ALA A 122 -2.31 1.61 -4.20
CA ALA A 122 -1.24 1.65 -3.22
C ALA A 122 -0.91 3.08 -2.79
N SER A 123 -0.87 4.02 -3.74
CA SER A 123 -0.60 5.43 -3.48
C SER A 123 -1.71 6.10 -2.66
N ILE A 124 -2.97 5.83 -2.96
CA ILE A 124 -4.11 6.32 -2.18
C ILE A 124 -4.04 5.78 -0.74
N ILE A 125 -3.85 4.47 -0.58
CA ILE A 125 -3.81 3.82 0.73
C ILE A 125 -2.61 4.30 1.57
N ALA A 126 -1.43 4.44 0.96
CA ALA A 126 -0.25 4.96 1.66
C ALA A 126 -0.44 6.43 2.09
N CYS A 127 -1.08 7.25 1.25
CA CYS A 127 -1.43 8.62 1.58
C CYS A 127 -2.40 8.69 2.77
N LEU A 128 -3.45 7.85 2.78
CA LEU A 128 -4.40 7.74 3.89
C LEU A 128 -3.70 7.28 5.17
N ALA A 129 -2.91 6.21 5.12
CA ALA A 129 -2.16 5.72 6.26
C ALA A 129 -1.24 6.79 6.87
N ALA A 130 -0.51 7.53 6.01
CA ALA A 130 0.36 8.61 6.44
C ALA A 130 -0.40 9.81 7.03
N SER A 131 -1.65 10.04 6.60
CA SER A 131 -2.51 11.11 7.11
C SER A 131 -2.99 10.82 8.54
N VAL A 132 -3.20 9.55 8.90
CA VAL A 132 -3.70 9.15 10.22
C VAL A 132 -2.60 8.72 11.18
N GLU A 133 -1.42 8.31 10.68
CA GLU A 133 -0.29 7.88 11.51
C GLU A 133 0.94 8.77 11.27
N ALA A 134 1.12 9.73 12.15
CA ALA A 134 2.22 10.71 12.06
C ALA A 134 3.62 10.10 12.17
N LYS A 135 3.73 8.90 12.77
CA LYS A 135 5.01 8.20 12.98
C LYS A 135 5.42 7.31 11.82
N LEU A 136 4.63 7.24 10.74
CA LEU A 136 5.05 6.57 9.52
C LEU A 136 6.21 7.32 8.87
N PRO A 137 7.15 6.59 8.24
CA PRO A 137 8.18 7.18 7.39
C PRO A 137 7.57 7.99 6.25
N PRO A 138 8.35 8.85 5.58
CA PRO A 138 7.91 9.51 4.35
C PRO A 138 7.43 8.51 3.30
N VAL A 139 6.41 8.90 2.54
CA VAL A 139 5.81 8.07 1.48
C VAL A 139 6.18 8.60 0.10
N GLU A 140 6.62 7.71 -0.78
CA GLU A 140 6.81 7.96 -2.21
C GLU A 140 5.64 7.32 -2.96
N LEU A 141 4.93 8.15 -3.75
CA LEU A 141 3.67 7.78 -4.39
C LEU A 141 3.87 7.72 -5.92
N HIS A 142 3.69 6.55 -6.49
CA HIS A 142 3.78 6.33 -7.93
C HIS A 142 2.38 6.10 -8.51
N GLU A 143 2.12 6.69 -9.67
CA GLU A 143 0.84 6.61 -10.38
C GLU A 143 -0.33 7.17 -9.52
N MET A 144 -0.03 8.25 -8.75
CA MET A 144 -1.03 8.90 -7.91
C MET A 144 -2.09 9.60 -8.75
N ILE A 145 -3.37 9.47 -8.38
CA ILE A 145 -4.45 10.23 -8.98
C ILE A 145 -4.40 11.69 -8.56
N ARG A 146 -4.86 12.60 -9.42
CA ARG A 146 -4.84 14.05 -9.13
C ARG A 146 -5.94 14.45 -8.16
N THR A 147 -7.10 13.84 -8.26
CA THR A 147 -8.28 14.10 -7.43
C THR A 147 -9.18 12.87 -7.38
N LEU A 148 -9.81 12.63 -6.25
CA LEU A 148 -10.82 11.58 -6.10
C LEU A 148 -12.08 11.84 -6.95
N ARG A 149 -12.30 13.08 -7.39
CA ARG A 149 -13.44 13.46 -8.23
C ARG A 149 -13.30 12.95 -9.67
N ASP A 150 -12.06 12.77 -10.13
CA ASP A 150 -11.79 12.22 -11.47
C ASP A 150 -11.90 10.70 -11.48
N ALA A 151 -11.88 10.05 -10.32
CA ALA A 151 -11.92 8.61 -10.18
C ALA A 151 -13.08 7.91 -10.93
N PRO A 152 -14.30 8.48 -11.08
CA PRO A 152 -15.34 7.90 -11.94
C PRO A 152 -14.94 7.79 -13.42
N GLY A 153 -14.10 8.70 -13.91
CA GLY A 153 -13.54 8.64 -15.28
C GLY A 153 -12.37 7.69 -15.44
N LEU A 154 -11.81 7.21 -14.32
CA LEU A 154 -10.69 6.27 -14.25
C LEU A 154 -11.16 4.84 -13.95
N VAL A 155 -12.40 4.50 -14.32
CA VAL A 155 -12.94 3.14 -14.16
C VAL A 155 -12.08 2.15 -14.95
N GLY A 156 -11.50 1.19 -14.24
CA GLY A 156 -10.52 0.22 -14.78
C GLY A 156 -9.07 0.56 -14.42
N GLU A 157 -8.73 1.80 -14.17
CA GLU A 157 -7.39 2.23 -13.76
C GLU A 157 -7.28 2.36 -12.23
N VAL A 158 -8.35 2.85 -11.58
CA VAL A 158 -8.46 2.87 -10.12
C VAL A 158 -9.48 1.82 -9.68
N PRO A 159 -9.05 0.76 -8.99
CA PRO A 159 -9.97 -0.30 -8.58
C PRO A 159 -10.96 0.19 -7.53
N LEU A 160 -12.18 -0.36 -7.54
CA LEU A 160 -13.22 -0.05 -6.54
C LEU A 160 -12.74 -0.27 -5.10
N THR A 161 -11.78 -1.16 -4.90
CA THR A 161 -11.15 -1.43 -3.62
C THR A 161 -10.33 -0.27 -3.06
N ALA A 162 -10.02 0.74 -3.88
CA ALA A 162 -9.36 1.98 -3.47
C ALA A 162 -10.34 3.05 -2.97
N TRP A 163 -11.64 2.84 -3.13
CA TRP A 163 -12.65 3.87 -2.85
C TRP A 163 -13.04 3.92 -1.39
N VAL A 164 -13.00 5.12 -0.82
CA VAL A 164 -13.52 5.41 0.52
C VAL A 164 -14.77 6.26 0.37
N PRO A 165 -15.97 5.71 0.66
CA PRO A 165 -17.21 6.47 0.57
C PRO A 165 -17.13 7.75 1.42
N GLY A 166 -17.53 8.86 0.83
CA GLY A 166 -17.55 10.17 1.49
C GLY A 166 -16.20 10.86 1.65
N LEU A 167 -15.07 10.21 1.34
CA LEU A 167 -13.74 10.84 1.50
C LEU A 167 -13.63 12.14 0.70
N ALA A 168 -14.07 12.15 -0.55
CA ALA A 168 -14.01 13.32 -1.42
C ALA A 168 -14.84 14.53 -0.89
N LEU A 169 -15.76 14.29 0.03
CA LEU A 169 -16.52 15.36 0.71
C LEU A 169 -15.74 15.95 1.89
N ALA A 170 -14.92 15.13 2.55
CA ALA A 170 -14.12 15.53 3.72
C ALA A 170 -12.75 16.07 3.30
N ALA A 171 -12.08 15.38 2.39
CA ALA A 171 -10.76 15.73 1.87
C ALA A 171 -10.54 15.09 0.50
N ASP A 172 -9.85 15.80 -0.39
CA ASP A 172 -9.41 15.28 -1.68
C ASP A 172 -7.87 15.13 -1.69
N ILE A 173 -7.33 14.51 -2.71
CA ILE A 173 -5.88 14.25 -2.86
C ILE A 173 -5.04 15.52 -2.64
N PRO A 174 -5.36 16.69 -3.25
CA PRO A 174 -4.57 17.89 -3.01
C PRO A 174 -4.58 18.37 -1.55
N GLN A 175 -5.67 18.16 -0.80
CA GLN A 175 -5.73 18.51 0.62
C GLN A 175 -4.90 17.53 1.45
N LEU A 176 -4.99 16.22 1.17
CA LEU A 176 -4.20 15.19 1.85
C LEU A 176 -2.70 15.43 1.63
N LEU A 177 -2.27 15.66 0.39
CA LEU A 177 -0.86 15.94 0.09
C LEU A 177 -0.36 17.22 0.77
N ARG A 178 -1.16 18.28 0.80
CA ARG A 178 -0.81 19.51 1.54
C ARG A 178 -0.65 19.27 3.03
N SER A 179 -1.54 18.48 3.64
CA SER A 179 -1.45 18.15 5.07
C SER A 179 -0.22 17.32 5.41
N LEU A 180 0.22 16.46 4.50
CA LEU A 180 1.41 15.65 4.66
C LEU A 180 2.70 16.45 4.40
N GLY A 181 2.66 17.47 3.55
CA GLY A 181 3.80 18.30 3.20
C GLY A 181 4.98 17.46 2.70
N ARG A 182 6.16 17.62 3.32
CA ARG A 182 7.38 16.88 2.94
C ARG A 182 7.33 15.38 3.26
N ARG A 183 6.31 14.91 3.98
CA ARG A 183 6.13 13.48 4.28
C ARG A 183 5.56 12.69 3.10
N ALA A 184 5.03 13.35 2.07
CA ALA A 184 4.54 12.72 0.85
C ALA A 184 5.22 13.32 -0.37
N VAL A 185 5.80 12.45 -1.22
CA VAL A 185 6.44 12.83 -2.48
C VAL A 185 5.77 12.07 -3.61
N VAL A 186 5.10 12.79 -4.50
CA VAL A 186 4.54 12.19 -5.72
C VAL A 186 5.66 12.06 -6.75
N LYS A 187 5.96 10.84 -7.17
CA LYS A 187 6.98 10.51 -8.17
C LYS A 187 6.39 10.51 -9.58
N SER A 188 5.17 9.99 -9.72
CA SER A 188 4.43 10.02 -10.98
C SER A 188 2.93 10.18 -10.72
N TRP A 189 2.26 10.79 -11.69
CA TRP A 189 0.80 10.90 -11.70
C TRP A 189 0.22 9.85 -12.64
N LEU A 190 -0.94 9.31 -12.29
CA LEU A 190 -1.72 8.50 -13.21
C LEU A 190 -2.23 9.41 -14.34
N ASN A 191 -1.93 9.05 -15.59
CA ASN A 191 -2.42 9.74 -16.77
C ASN A 191 -3.53 8.86 -17.39
N PRO A 192 -4.74 9.40 -17.58
CA PRO A 192 -5.82 8.65 -18.21
C PRO A 192 -5.41 8.12 -19.60
N GLY A 193 -5.59 6.82 -19.83
CA GLY A 193 -5.27 6.18 -21.11
C GLY A 193 -3.83 5.67 -21.27
N GLU A 194 -2.96 5.85 -20.29
CA GLU A 194 -1.68 5.15 -20.23
C GLU A 194 -1.84 3.81 -19.50
N GLU A 195 -1.52 2.70 -20.18
CA GLU A 195 -1.50 1.39 -19.52
C GLU A 195 -0.47 1.42 -18.37
N PRO A 196 -0.85 1.01 -17.14
CA PRO A 196 0.09 0.93 -16.02
C PRO A 196 1.27 0.04 -16.38
N GLY A 197 2.49 0.62 -16.32
CA GLY A 197 3.73 -0.14 -16.50
C GLY A 197 4.45 -0.02 -17.85
N ARG A 198 4.01 0.82 -18.80
CA ARG A 198 4.85 1.21 -19.94
C ARG A 198 5.74 2.38 -19.54
N GLU A 199 6.98 2.06 -19.19
CA GLU A 199 8.05 3.06 -19.16
C GLU A 199 8.32 3.54 -20.61
N SER A 200 8.23 4.85 -20.83
CA SER A 200 8.63 5.53 -22.08
C SER A 200 10.13 5.71 -22.13
#